data_151cfcb3f6ef36ff075254a243bce8d4
#
_entry.id   151cfcb3f6ef36ff075254a243bce8d4
#
_cell.length_a   1.000
_cell.length_b   1.000
_cell.length_c   1.000
_cell.angle_alpha   90.00
_cell.angle_beta   90.00
_cell.angle_gamma   90.00
#
_symmetry.space_group_name_H-M   'P 1'
#
loop_
_entity.id
_entity.type
_entity.pdbx_description
1 polymer ?
#
loop_
_entity_poly.entity_id
_entity_poly.type
_entity_poly.pdbx_seq_one_letter_code
_entity_poly.pdbx_strand_id
1 'polypeptide(L)'
;MDKTKIIIVGASHGGHESAIEFLDKYENVDVTIYEAGDFVSFMSCGMQLYLEDQVTDVNDVRNFRPEDITSKGGNIYNNHEVTAIDADKKQVTVKDVKNGTEEQVDYDKLILSSGVTPKNLPVPGTDLKNVYLMRGYDWATKIKAALTDDSIKNVAVVGSGYIGIEAAEVFAKNGKHVTLFDFIDRPLGNYLNHEMTDIIDKTLKDNGIQVEMSQSITSFAGDGKVESVETKKGSYPADLVIQAAGVQPNTEWLKGVVNLTDRGFIDVDSYLRTNLPDVFAIGDAILPLSIPAGKPSPIALATTARREAQYVVNHIFEKKPSQIFKGVVGSSALHVFDENFASTGVNEFTAERSNVEIVNSHYVDHIRPAYVPEGEGNVQVDVDITYDPHTHVVLGGAVLSTHDLTAQGNVLALAVEHKLTVEDLAEADFFFQPGYDRQWSLINLAAQHALGYARF
;
A
#
# COMPACT_ATOMS: atom_id res chain seq x y z
N MET A 1 29.51 28.85 6.67
CA MET A 1 29.59 27.73 5.68
C MET A 1 28.33 27.76 4.91
N ASP A 2 28.35 27.56 3.61
CA ASP A 2 27.14 27.47 2.82
C ASP A 2 26.34 26.20 3.27
N LYS A 3 25.03 26.28 3.30
CA LYS A 3 24.18 25.16 3.65
C LYS A 3 24.25 24.07 2.57
N THR A 4 24.19 22.80 2.95
CA THR A 4 24.08 21.71 2.00
C THR A 4 22.69 21.70 1.36
N LYS A 5 22.65 21.80 0.04
CA LYS A 5 21.39 21.83 -0.73
C LYS A 5 20.82 20.43 -0.90
N ILE A 6 19.68 20.18 -0.29
CA ILE A 6 18.93 18.92 -0.40
C ILE A 6 17.70 19.17 -1.26
N ILE A 7 17.63 18.49 -2.41
CA ILE A 7 16.41 18.49 -3.23
C ILE A 7 15.68 17.17 -3.06
N ILE A 8 14.36 17.26 -2.92
CA ILE A 8 13.44 16.13 -2.79
C ILE A 8 12.40 16.23 -3.88
N VAL A 9 12.22 15.16 -4.66
CA VAL A 9 11.24 15.09 -5.74
C VAL A 9 10.03 14.30 -5.27
N GLY A 10 8.90 14.98 -5.17
CA GLY A 10 7.61 14.43 -4.69
C GLY A 10 7.35 14.73 -3.21
N ALA A 11 6.13 15.18 -2.91
CA ALA A 11 5.68 15.60 -1.57
C ALA A 11 4.63 14.65 -0.95
N SER A 12 4.77 13.34 -1.21
CA SER A 12 3.98 12.30 -0.54
C SER A 12 4.76 11.73 0.66
N HIS A 13 4.44 10.51 1.12
CA HIS A 13 4.96 9.93 2.36
C HIS A 13 6.48 9.98 2.52
N GLY A 14 7.23 9.55 1.51
CA GLY A 14 8.69 9.54 1.58
C GLY A 14 9.30 10.94 1.54
N GLY A 15 8.80 11.81 0.65
CA GLY A 15 9.36 13.15 0.48
C GLY A 15 9.12 14.06 1.68
N HIS A 16 7.90 14.15 2.18
CA HIS A 16 7.64 14.98 3.35
C HIS A 16 8.32 14.46 4.62
N GLU A 17 8.36 13.13 4.84
CA GLU A 17 9.10 12.52 5.96
C GLU A 17 10.58 12.90 5.88
N SER A 18 11.20 12.77 4.69
CA SER A 18 12.58 13.16 4.49
C SER A 18 12.82 14.63 4.85
N ALA A 19 11.94 15.52 4.39
CA ALA A 19 12.09 16.95 4.66
C ALA A 19 12.01 17.28 6.16
N ILE A 20 11.00 16.77 6.85
CA ILE A 20 10.81 16.98 8.29
C ILE A 20 12.01 16.42 9.07
N GLU A 21 12.44 15.20 8.76
CA GLU A 21 13.59 14.58 9.41
C GLU A 21 14.89 15.38 9.20
N PHE A 22 15.13 15.94 7.99
CA PHE A 22 16.27 16.82 7.75
C PHE A 22 16.20 18.09 8.58
N LEU A 23 15.06 18.77 8.57
CA LEU A 23 14.87 20.05 9.26
C LEU A 23 14.95 19.91 10.79
N ASP A 24 14.59 18.73 11.31
CA ASP A 24 14.66 18.45 12.75
C ASP A 24 16.07 18.01 13.20
N LYS A 25 16.86 17.38 12.32
CA LYS A 25 18.16 16.80 12.69
C LYS A 25 19.37 17.64 12.33
N TYR A 26 19.29 18.48 11.28
CA TYR A 26 20.45 19.15 10.73
C TYR A 26 20.26 20.66 10.61
N GLU A 27 21.15 21.44 11.20
CA GLU A 27 21.10 22.92 11.15
C GLU A 27 21.65 23.50 9.82
N ASN A 28 22.59 22.79 9.17
CA ASN A 28 23.32 23.26 8.00
C ASN A 28 22.81 22.68 6.68
N VAL A 29 21.49 22.51 6.54
CA VAL A 29 20.84 22.04 5.32
C VAL A 29 19.89 23.12 4.77
N ASP A 30 19.76 23.15 3.46
CA ASP A 30 18.75 23.91 2.71
C ASP A 30 17.87 22.88 1.99
N VAL A 31 16.67 22.64 2.52
CA VAL A 31 15.78 21.58 2.06
C VAL A 31 14.70 22.18 1.18
N THR A 32 14.60 21.67 -0.05
CA THR A 32 13.57 22.06 -1.01
C THR A 32 12.87 20.85 -1.56
N ILE A 33 11.53 20.84 -1.50
CA ILE A 33 10.66 19.82 -2.13
C ILE A 33 10.03 20.43 -3.37
N TYR A 34 10.01 19.66 -4.46
CA TYR A 34 9.23 19.93 -5.67
C TYR A 34 8.14 18.87 -5.84
N GLU A 35 6.89 19.33 -5.99
CA GLU A 35 5.71 18.49 -6.22
C GLU A 35 5.03 18.92 -7.51
N ALA A 36 4.85 17.99 -8.43
CA ALA A 36 4.20 18.24 -9.72
C ALA A 36 2.71 18.58 -9.58
N GLY A 37 2.04 18.01 -8.58
CA GLY A 37 0.62 18.24 -8.30
C GLY A 37 0.34 19.54 -7.55
N ASP A 38 -0.94 19.93 -7.54
CA ASP A 38 -1.39 21.13 -6.81
C ASP A 38 -1.55 20.85 -5.30
N PHE A 39 -1.91 19.63 -4.93
CA PHE A 39 -2.17 19.25 -3.55
C PHE A 39 -1.00 18.42 -2.98
N VAL A 40 -0.34 18.92 -1.95
CA VAL A 40 0.78 18.24 -1.29
C VAL A 40 0.31 17.34 -0.16
N SER A 41 1.03 16.22 0.03
CA SER A 41 0.86 15.29 1.16
C SER A 41 -0.54 14.63 1.27
N PHE A 42 -1.27 14.49 0.15
CA PHE A 42 -2.54 13.78 0.17
C PHE A 42 -2.36 12.33 0.59
N MET A 43 -3.17 11.90 1.57
CA MET A 43 -3.18 10.53 2.08
C MET A 43 -4.14 9.66 1.26
N SER A 44 -3.67 9.04 0.18
CA SER A 44 -4.52 8.17 -0.63
C SER A 44 -5.12 6.99 0.17
N CYS A 45 -4.41 6.50 1.19
CA CYS A 45 -4.92 5.49 2.13
C CYS A 45 -5.99 6.01 3.10
N GLY A 46 -6.15 7.32 3.24
CA GLY A 46 -7.23 7.97 4.00
C GLY A 46 -8.45 8.33 3.16
N MET A 47 -8.43 8.02 1.86
CA MET A 47 -9.53 8.36 0.95
C MET A 47 -10.84 7.71 1.37
N GLN A 48 -10.81 6.45 1.82
CA GLN A 48 -12.01 5.75 2.29
C GLN A 48 -12.68 6.51 3.44
N LEU A 49 -11.91 7.00 4.42
CA LEU A 49 -12.45 7.76 5.55
C LEU A 49 -13.21 9.02 5.09
N TYR A 50 -12.71 9.69 4.06
CA TYR A 50 -13.40 10.82 3.44
C TYR A 50 -14.65 10.39 2.66
N LEU A 51 -14.59 9.30 1.91
CA LEU A 51 -15.73 8.79 1.17
C LEU A 51 -16.86 8.33 2.09
N GLU A 52 -16.54 7.82 3.27
CA GLU A 52 -17.49 7.38 4.33
C GLU A 52 -17.91 8.50 5.30
N ASP A 53 -17.58 9.76 5.04
CA ASP A 53 -17.89 10.92 5.89
C ASP A 53 -17.27 10.91 7.31
N GLN A 54 -16.27 10.06 7.55
CA GLN A 54 -15.48 10.10 8.79
C GLN A 54 -14.52 11.31 8.81
N VAL A 55 -14.06 11.75 7.66
CA VAL A 55 -13.37 13.02 7.42
C VAL A 55 -14.24 13.85 6.47
N THR A 56 -14.72 14.99 6.94
CA THR A 56 -15.71 15.80 6.21
C THR A 56 -15.09 16.70 5.14
N ASP A 57 -13.86 17.18 5.34
CA ASP A 57 -13.14 18.02 4.39
C ASP A 57 -11.98 17.22 3.75
N VAL A 58 -12.03 17.06 2.43
CA VAL A 58 -10.96 16.41 1.66
C VAL A 58 -9.60 17.09 1.87
N ASN A 59 -9.59 18.39 2.20
CA ASN A 59 -8.37 19.11 2.51
C ASN A 59 -7.69 18.68 3.82
N ASP A 60 -8.39 17.96 4.68
CA ASP A 60 -7.83 17.40 5.91
C ASP A 60 -7.30 15.96 5.73
N VAL A 61 -7.51 15.35 4.57
CA VAL A 61 -6.93 14.03 4.22
C VAL A 61 -5.45 14.20 3.84
N ARG A 62 -4.65 14.63 4.82
CA ARG A 62 -3.19 14.85 4.65
C ARG A 62 -2.45 14.66 5.96
N ASN A 63 -1.16 14.30 5.85
CA ASN A 63 -0.28 14.24 7.02
C ASN A 63 0.30 15.60 7.38
N PHE A 64 0.74 16.36 6.37
CA PHE A 64 1.42 17.64 6.52
C PHE A 64 0.81 18.71 5.62
N ARG A 65 0.84 19.93 6.11
CA ARG A 65 0.57 21.13 5.33
C ARG A 65 1.89 21.76 4.87
N PRO A 66 1.92 22.53 3.78
CA PRO A 66 3.14 23.25 3.37
C PRO A 66 3.77 24.06 4.51
N GLU A 67 2.95 24.61 5.41
CA GLU A 67 3.37 25.42 6.56
C GLU A 67 4.21 24.61 7.58
N ASP A 68 3.99 23.31 7.69
CA ASP A 68 4.78 22.45 8.60
C ASP A 68 6.24 22.38 8.18
N ILE A 69 6.51 22.51 6.88
CA ILE A 69 7.86 22.50 6.30
C ILE A 69 8.43 23.94 6.32
N THR A 70 7.65 24.94 5.87
CA THR A 70 8.14 26.31 5.76
C THR A 70 8.38 26.95 7.13
N SER A 71 7.60 26.62 8.16
CA SER A 71 7.81 27.10 9.53
C SER A 71 9.13 26.58 10.16
N LYS A 72 9.66 25.46 9.64
CA LYS A 72 10.95 24.88 10.03
C LYS A 72 12.10 25.43 9.16
N GLY A 73 11.82 26.31 8.19
CA GLY A 73 12.82 26.92 7.32
C GLY A 73 13.15 26.11 6.06
N GLY A 74 12.35 25.12 5.71
CA GLY A 74 12.40 24.43 4.42
C GLY A 74 11.56 25.12 3.35
N ASN A 75 11.71 24.67 2.12
CA ASN A 75 10.94 25.15 0.97
C ASN A 75 10.11 24.02 0.37
N ILE A 76 8.89 24.32 -0.07
CA ILE A 76 8.05 23.40 -0.80
C ILE A 76 7.31 24.13 -1.91
N TYR A 77 7.41 23.59 -3.12
CA TYR A 77 6.82 24.14 -4.33
C TYR A 77 5.90 23.09 -4.97
N ASN A 78 4.58 23.32 -4.87
CA ASN A 78 3.58 22.56 -5.64
C ASN A 78 3.45 23.13 -7.06
N ASN A 79 2.91 22.35 -7.99
CA ASN A 79 2.88 22.66 -9.44
C ASN A 79 4.29 22.92 -10.03
N HIS A 80 5.30 22.29 -9.44
CA HIS A 80 6.67 22.36 -9.90
C HIS A 80 7.18 20.93 -10.15
N GLU A 81 7.27 20.57 -11.41
CA GLU A 81 7.68 19.24 -11.86
C GLU A 81 9.18 19.19 -12.13
N VAL A 82 9.88 18.26 -11.53
CA VAL A 82 11.26 17.93 -11.90
C VAL A 82 11.23 17.07 -13.15
N THR A 83 11.80 17.55 -14.25
CA THR A 83 11.71 16.92 -15.57
C THR A 83 13.03 16.31 -16.08
N ALA A 84 14.16 16.70 -15.51
CA ALA A 84 15.47 16.16 -15.89
C ALA A 84 16.51 16.27 -14.75
N ILE A 85 17.56 15.45 -14.84
CA ILE A 85 18.75 15.49 -13.97
C ILE A 85 19.98 15.62 -14.86
N ASP A 86 20.82 16.62 -14.60
CA ASP A 86 22.20 16.73 -15.08
C ASP A 86 23.12 16.31 -13.93
N ALA A 87 23.53 15.05 -13.92
CA ALA A 87 24.34 14.49 -12.83
C ALA A 87 25.77 15.06 -12.79
N ASP A 88 26.32 15.43 -13.94
CA ASP A 88 27.68 16.00 -14.03
C ASP A 88 27.76 17.40 -13.44
N LYS A 89 26.68 18.19 -13.61
CA LYS A 89 26.57 19.52 -13.02
C LYS A 89 25.92 19.53 -11.64
N LYS A 90 25.35 18.39 -11.21
CA LYS A 90 24.50 18.29 -10.02
C LYS A 90 23.34 19.31 -10.07
N GLN A 91 22.58 19.29 -11.14
CA GLN A 91 21.43 20.15 -11.37
C GLN A 91 20.18 19.33 -11.72
N VAL A 92 19.03 19.81 -11.31
CA VAL A 92 17.73 19.34 -11.78
C VAL A 92 17.06 20.43 -12.62
N THR A 93 16.32 20.04 -13.64
CA THR A 93 15.42 20.94 -14.36
C THR A 93 14.07 20.92 -13.68
N VAL A 94 13.58 22.08 -13.27
CA VAL A 94 12.28 22.25 -12.63
C VAL A 94 11.38 23.06 -13.55
N LYS A 95 10.20 22.56 -13.84
CA LYS A 95 9.19 23.19 -14.66
C LYS A 95 8.02 23.68 -13.78
N ASP A 96 7.75 24.97 -13.80
CA ASP A 96 6.48 25.51 -13.29
C ASP A 96 5.35 25.07 -14.24
N VAL A 97 4.50 24.16 -13.77
CA VAL A 97 3.42 23.55 -14.57
C VAL A 97 2.36 24.58 -14.95
N LYS A 98 2.14 25.61 -14.11
CA LYS A 98 1.12 26.66 -14.35
C LYS A 98 1.58 27.69 -15.37
N ASN A 99 2.85 28.10 -15.31
CA ASN A 99 3.40 29.16 -16.16
C ASN A 99 4.19 28.62 -17.36
N GLY A 100 4.58 27.34 -17.34
CA GLY A 100 5.35 26.69 -18.40
C GLY A 100 6.82 27.11 -18.44
N THR A 101 7.32 27.82 -17.43
CA THR A 101 8.75 28.23 -17.33
C THR A 101 9.59 27.12 -16.74
N GLU A 102 10.85 27.05 -17.15
CA GLU A 102 11.80 26.08 -16.63
C GLU A 102 13.01 26.79 -16.02
N GLU A 103 13.56 26.20 -14.95
CA GLU A 103 14.77 26.65 -14.29
C GLU A 103 15.72 25.48 -13.99
N GLN A 104 17.01 25.79 -13.85
CA GLN A 104 18.03 24.84 -13.41
C GLN A 104 18.32 25.10 -11.94
N VAL A 105 18.22 24.07 -11.09
CA VAL A 105 18.43 24.18 -9.67
C VAL A 105 19.56 23.23 -9.23
N ASP A 106 20.57 23.76 -8.52
CA ASP A 106 21.69 23.00 -8.02
C ASP A 106 21.31 22.17 -6.81
N TYR A 107 21.88 20.96 -6.69
CA TYR A 107 21.79 20.14 -5.49
C TYR A 107 23.15 19.61 -5.03
N ASP A 108 23.32 19.41 -3.74
CA ASP A 108 24.41 18.61 -3.17
C ASP A 108 23.95 17.16 -2.97
N LYS A 109 22.69 16.96 -2.57
CA LYS A 109 22.02 15.65 -2.43
C LYS A 109 20.63 15.71 -3.05
N LEU A 110 20.26 14.61 -3.72
CA LEU A 110 18.96 14.47 -4.38
C LEU A 110 18.24 13.22 -3.89
N ILE A 111 16.97 13.34 -3.51
CA ILE A 111 16.10 12.23 -3.13
C ILE A 111 14.95 12.13 -4.13
N LEU A 112 14.87 11.01 -4.84
CA LEU A 112 13.80 10.67 -5.77
C LEU A 112 12.70 9.92 -5.03
N SER A 113 11.58 10.60 -4.76
CA SER A 113 10.38 10.06 -4.13
C SER A 113 9.16 10.30 -5.03
N SER A 114 9.34 10.09 -6.35
CA SER A 114 8.33 10.36 -7.38
C SER A 114 7.11 9.41 -7.34
N GLY A 115 7.22 8.33 -6.59
CA GLY A 115 6.12 7.41 -6.34
C GLY A 115 5.59 6.70 -7.58
N VAL A 116 4.29 6.39 -7.53
CA VAL A 116 3.55 5.71 -8.60
C VAL A 116 2.25 6.44 -8.90
N THR A 117 1.71 6.23 -10.11
CA THR A 117 0.34 6.61 -10.50
C THR A 117 -0.51 5.37 -10.81
N PRO A 118 -1.84 5.45 -10.65
CA PRO A 118 -2.72 4.40 -11.13
C PRO A 118 -2.53 4.17 -12.62
N LYS A 119 -2.63 2.93 -13.04
CA LYS A 119 -2.48 2.53 -14.43
C LYS A 119 -3.84 2.36 -15.07
N ASN A 120 -4.06 3.02 -16.22
CA ASN A 120 -5.17 2.66 -17.09
C ASN A 120 -4.96 1.25 -17.64
N LEU A 121 -6.02 0.46 -17.70
CA LEU A 121 -5.97 -0.81 -18.41
C LEU A 121 -5.66 -0.57 -19.88
N PRO A 122 -4.86 -1.43 -20.53
CA PRO A 122 -4.53 -1.32 -21.94
C PRO A 122 -5.69 -1.86 -22.83
N VAL A 123 -6.90 -1.32 -22.62
CA VAL A 123 -8.11 -1.72 -23.33
C VAL A 123 -8.83 -0.50 -23.89
N PRO A 124 -9.63 -0.64 -24.96
CA PRO A 124 -10.45 0.45 -25.50
C PRO A 124 -11.43 1.01 -24.45
N GLY A 125 -11.73 2.31 -24.53
CA GLY A 125 -12.76 2.98 -23.74
C GLY A 125 -12.30 3.52 -22.40
N THR A 126 -11.01 3.47 -22.07
CA THR A 126 -10.47 4.04 -20.81
C THR A 126 -10.54 5.56 -20.75
N ASP A 127 -10.79 6.22 -21.88
CA ASP A 127 -10.98 7.66 -22.03
C ASP A 127 -12.45 8.12 -22.00
N LEU A 128 -13.39 7.19 -21.91
CA LEU A 128 -14.82 7.50 -21.77
C LEU A 128 -15.08 8.25 -20.46
N LYS A 129 -16.06 9.15 -20.49
CA LYS A 129 -16.55 9.79 -19.27
C LYS A 129 -17.04 8.74 -18.28
N ASN A 130 -16.81 8.98 -17.00
CA ASN A 130 -17.12 8.05 -15.89
C ASN A 130 -16.25 6.78 -15.87
N VAL A 131 -15.07 6.79 -16.47
CA VAL A 131 -14.02 5.81 -16.23
C VAL A 131 -12.95 6.48 -15.36
N TYR A 132 -12.88 6.08 -14.08
CA TYR A 132 -12.10 6.76 -13.05
C TYR A 132 -10.94 5.89 -12.57
N LEU A 133 -9.91 6.56 -12.09
CA LEU A 133 -8.83 5.97 -11.30
C LEU A 133 -9.06 6.33 -9.82
N MET A 134 -8.48 5.57 -8.89
CA MET A 134 -8.67 5.83 -7.46
C MET A 134 -7.32 6.08 -6.78
N ARG A 135 -6.79 7.30 -6.88
CA ARG A 135 -5.62 7.77 -6.13
C ARG A 135 -5.52 9.29 -6.24
N GLY A 136 -5.27 9.94 -5.10
CA GLY A 136 -5.02 11.38 -5.06
C GLY A 136 -6.29 12.22 -4.92
N TYR A 137 -6.06 13.52 -4.68
CA TYR A 137 -7.08 14.51 -4.32
C TYR A 137 -8.20 14.65 -5.35
N ASP A 138 -7.84 14.79 -6.63
CA ASP A 138 -8.82 15.02 -7.70
C ASP A 138 -9.78 13.85 -7.90
N TRP A 139 -9.26 12.62 -7.74
CA TRP A 139 -10.09 11.42 -7.82
C TRP A 139 -10.97 11.26 -6.59
N ALA A 140 -10.47 11.59 -5.39
CA ALA A 140 -11.28 11.57 -4.17
C ALA A 140 -12.53 12.42 -4.28
N THR A 141 -12.39 13.65 -4.78
CA THR A 141 -13.52 14.60 -4.97
C THR A 141 -14.50 14.10 -6.03
N LYS A 142 -14.02 13.56 -7.16
CA LYS A 142 -14.87 13.02 -8.23
C LYS A 142 -15.64 11.77 -7.77
N ILE A 143 -14.97 10.86 -7.06
CA ILE A 143 -15.59 9.63 -6.53
C ILE A 143 -16.63 10.00 -5.48
N LYS A 144 -16.34 10.95 -4.57
CA LYS A 144 -17.31 11.43 -3.58
C LYS A 144 -18.56 11.98 -4.22
N ALA A 145 -18.43 12.79 -5.27
CA ALA A 145 -19.59 13.30 -6.02
C ALA A 145 -20.38 12.16 -6.69
N ALA A 146 -19.73 11.13 -7.19
CA ALA A 146 -20.38 9.99 -7.82
C ALA A 146 -21.21 9.13 -6.84
N LEU A 147 -20.85 9.08 -5.55
CA LEU A 147 -21.60 8.33 -4.52
C LEU A 147 -23.05 8.84 -4.40
N THR A 148 -23.26 10.14 -4.52
CA THR A 148 -24.56 10.79 -4.35
C THR A 148 -25.26 11.12 -5.67
N ASP A 149 -24.65 10.80 -6.82
CA ASP A 149 -25.27 11.04 -8.13
C ASP A 149 -26.31 9.92 -8.43
N ASP A 150 -27.59 10.31 -8.50
CA ASP A 150 -28.71 9.42 -8.80
C ASP A 150 -28.66 8.81 -10.22
N SER A 151 -27.91 9.42 -11.14
CA SER A 151 -27.72 8.88 -12.49
C SER A 151 -26.74 7.70 -12.55
N ILE A 152 -25.94 7.50 -11.50
CA ILE A 152 -25.02 6.38 -11.33
C ILE A 152 -25.69 5.32 -10.47
N LYS A 153 -26.05 4.19 -11.06
CA LYS A 153 -26.69 3.05 -10.39
C LYS A 153 -25.79 1.83 -10.38
N ASN A 154 -25.15 1.55 -11.52
CA ASN A 154 -24.31 0.38 -11.71
C ASN A 154 -22.85 0.83 -11.72
N VAL A 155 -22.06 0.31 -10.78
CA VAL A 155 -20.64 0.61 -10.63
C VAL A 155 -19.82 -0.64 -10.87
N ALA A 156 -18.91 -0.59 -11.82
CA ALA A 156 -17.95 -1.64 -12.05
C ALA A 156 -16.62 -1.25 -11.37
N VAL A 157 -16.09 -2.11 -10.52
CA VAL A 157 -14.77 -1.95 -9.90
C VAL A 157 -13.85 -3.01 -10.50
N VAL A 158 -12.71 -2.59 -11.05
CA VAL A 158 -11.74 -3.47 -11.71
C VAL A 158 -10.45 -3.52 -10.89
N GLY A 159 -10.18 -4.68 -10.31
CA GLY A 159 -9.14 -4.96 -9.35
C GLY A 159 -9.69 -5.22 -7.96
N SER A 160 -9.35 -6.36 -7.36
CA SER A 160 -9.83 -6.81 -6.05
C SER A 160 -8.74 -6.75 -4.95
N GLY A 161 -7.75 -5.86 -5.11
CA GLY A 161 -6.83 -5.46 -4.06
C GLY A 161 -7.48 -4.46 -3.09
N TYR A 162 -6.74 -3.93 -2.13
CA TYR A 162 -7.24 -2.99 -1.11
C TYR A 162 -8.08 -1.86 -1.69
N ILE A 163 -7.52 -1.11 -2.65
CA ILE A 163 -8.20 0.03 -3.27
C ILE A 163 -9.54 -0.37 -3.91
N GLY A 164 -9.57 -1.51 -4.60
CA GLY A 164 -10.80 -1.99 -5.24
C GLY A 164 -11.85 -2.46 -4.25
N ILE A 165 -11.44 -3.12 -3.18
CA ILE A 165 -12.35 -3.54 -2.10
C ILE A 165 -12.94 -2.32 -1.38
N GLU A 166 -12.11 -1.33 -1.02
CA GLU A 166 -12.57 -0.06 -0.42
C GLU A 166 -13.58 0.66 -1.33
N ALA A 167 -13.30 0.73 -2.64
CA ALA A 167 -14.23 1.32 -3.60
C ALA A 167 -15.55 0.54 -3.66
N ALA A 168 -15.49 -0.80 -3.78
CA ALA A 168 -16.67 -1.65 -3.88
C ALA A 168 -17.55 -1.51 -2.64
N GLU A 169 -16.97 -1.53 -1.46
CA GLU A 169 -17.66 -1.36 -0.18
C GLU A 169 -18.37 -0.01 -0.08
N VAL A 170 -17.64 1.09 -0.35
CA VAL A 170 -18.19 2.45 -0.23
C VAL A 170 -19.37 2.65 -1.19
N PHE A 171 -19.27 2.18 -2.43
CA PHE A 171 -20.39 2.29 -3.38
C PHE A 171 -21.57 1.39 -2.98
N ALA A 172 -21.34 0.16 -2.51
CA ALA A 172 -22.40 -0.73 -2.04
C ALA A 172 -23.14 -0.15 -0.82
N LYS A 173 -22.41 0.38 0.17
CA LYS A 173 -22.98 1.09 1.34
C LYS A 173 -23.83 2.30 0.94
N ASN A 174 -23.54 2.93 -0.20
CA ASN A 174 -24.33 4.04 -0.76
C ASN A 174 -25.44 3.57 -1.72
N GLY A 175 -25.81 2.29 -1.68
CA GLY A 175 -26.97 1.74 -2.41
C GLY A 175 -26.76 1.57 -3.91
N LYS A 176 -25.52 1.56 -4.39
CA LYS A 176 -25.21 1.29 -5.80
C LYS A 176 -25.11 -0.22 -6.03
N HIS A 177 -25.46 -0.66 -7.24
CA HIS A 177 -25.22 -2.04 -7.69
C HIS A 177 -23.76 -2.16 -8.11
N VAL A 178 -22.96 -2.91 -7.34
CA VAL A 178 -21.53 -3.03 -7.58
C VAL A 178 -21.19 -4.39 -8.18
N THR A 179 -20.41 -4.39 -9.25
CA THR A 179 -19.76 -5.57 -9.79
C THR A 179 -18.24 -5.42 -9.66
N LEU A 180 -17.60 -6.32 -8.91
CA LEU A 180 -16.15 -6.37 -8.69
C LEU A 180 -15.52 -7.39 -9.62
N PHE A 181 -14.55 -6.95 -10.43
CA PHE A 181 -13.83 -7.78 -11.39
C PHE A 181 -12.36 -7.91 -11.01
N ASP A 182 -11.82 -9.11 -11.19
CA ASP A 182 -10.36 -9.30 -11.23
C ASP A 182 -9.98 -10.46 -12.16
N PHE A 183 -8.72 -10.41 -12.68
CA PHE A 183 -8.16 -11.50 -13.47
C PHE A 183 -7.66 -12.66 -12.61
N ILE A 184 -7.35 -12.42 -11.32
CA ILE A 184 -7.04 -13.46 -10.35
C ILE A 184 -8.33 -14.16 -9.91
N ASP A 185 -8.20 -15.31 -9.30
CA ASP A 185 -9.32 -16.19 -8.96
C ASP A 185 -10.00 -15.85 -7.62
N ARG A 186 -9.42 -14.98 -6.79
CA ARG A 186 -9.88 -14.66 -5.44
C ARG A 186 -9.73 -13.18 -5.09
N PRO A 187 -10.70 -12.55 -4.39
CA PRO A 187 -10.53 -11.21 -3.85
C PRO A 187 -9.43 -11.22 -2.79
N LEU A 188 -8.60 -10.17 -2.76
CA LEU A 188 -7.48 -10.02 -1.82
C LEU A 188 -6.44 -11.15 -1.84
N GLY A 189 -6.37 -11.98 -2.90
CA GLY A 189 -5.43 -13.10 -2.99
C GLY A 189 -3.95 -12.71 -2.89
N ASN A 190 -3.59 -11.44 -3.14
CA ASN A 190 -2.23 -10.94 -2.89
C ASN A 190 -1.89 -10.77 -1.39
N TYR A 191 -2.86 -10.86 -0.49
CA TYR A 191 -2.71 -10.52 0.93
C TYR A 191 -3.12 -11.65 1.86
N LEU A 192 -4.12 -12.43 1.49
CA LEU A 192 -4.73 -13.49 2.31
C LEU A 192 -4.60 -14.85 1.62
N ASN A 193 -4.55 -15.92 2.40
CA ASN A 193 -4.60 -17.31 1.92
C ASN A 193 -6.05 -17.73 1.60
N HIS A 194 -6.21 -18.93 1.06
CA HIS A 194 -7.47 -19.41 0.49
C HIS A 194 -8.64 -19.35 1.46
N GLU A 195 -8.48 -19.82 2.69
CA GLU A 195 -9.55 -19.91 3.69
C GLU A 195 -10.10 -18.52 4.05
N MET A 196 -9.21 -17.56 4.26
CA MET A 196 -9.62 -16.19 4.59
C MET A 196 -10.21 -15.46 3.36
N THR A 197 -9.69 -15.72 2.16
CA THR A 197 -10.29 -15.11 0.94
C THR A 197 -11.69 -15.66 0.66
N ASP A 198 -12.02 -16.91 1.06
CA ASP A 198 -13.39 -17.45 0.98
C ASP A 198 -14.33 -16.70 1.92
N ILE A 199 -13.88 -16.32 3.12
CA ILE A 199 -14.67 -15.49 4.05
C ILE A 199 -14.92 -14.12 3.42
N ILE A 200 -13.90 -13.48 2.87
CA ILE A 200 -14.03 -12.16 2.22
C ILE A 200 -14.97 -12.23 1.01
N ASP A 201 -14.84 -13.25 0.14
CA ASP A 201 -15.72 -13.44 -1.01
C ASP A 201 -17.19 -13.58 -0.58
N LYS A 202 -17.43 -14.38 0.47
CA LYS A 202 -18.76 -14.52 1.07
C LYS A 202 -19.26 -13.19 1.62
N THR A 203 -18.47 -12.46 2.39
CA THR A 203 -18.83 -11.16 2.97
C THR A 203 -19.21 -10.15 1.90
N LEU A 204 -18.45 -10.07 0.80
CA LEU A 204 -18.78 -9.20 -0.34
C LEU A 204 -20.13 -9.56 -0.95
N LYS A 205 -20.39 -10.85 -1.20
CA LYS A 205 -21.64 -11.34 -1.79
C LYS A 205 -22.85 -11.14 -0.87
N ASP A 206 -22.69 -11.40 0.43
CA ASP A 206 -23.75 -11.20 1.44
C ASP A 206 -24.14 -9.71 1.55
N ASN A 207 -23.22 -8.80 1.24
CA ASN A 207 -23.47 -7.36 1.16
C ASN A 207 -23.87 -6.86 -0.24
N GLY A 208 -24.28 -7.77 -1.12
CA GLY A 208 -24.88 -7.45 -2.42
C GLY A 208 -23.89 -7.08 -3.53
N ILE A 209 -22.61 -7.33 -3.35
CA ILE A 209 -21.61 -7.14 -4.41
C ILE A 209 -21.58 -8.38 -5.31
N GLN A 210 -21.72 -8.16 -6.62
CA GLN A 210 -21.48 -9.20 -7.61
C GLN A 210 -19.96 -9.38 -7.80
N VAL A 211 -19.43 -10.56 -7.46
CA VAL A 211 -17.99 -10.86 -7.52
C VAL A 211 -17.68 -11.71 -8.76
N GLU A 212 -16.91 -11.15 -9.69
CA GLU A 212 -16.56 -11.74 -10.99
C GLU A 212 -15.04 -11.93 -11.09
N MET A 213 -14.54 -12.98 -10.42
CA MET A 213 -13.12 -13.35 -10.45
C MET A 213 -12.77 -14.16 -11.71
N SER A 214 -11.47 -14.27 -12.01
CA SER A 214 -10.94 -14.89 -13.23
C SER A 214 -11.52 -14.27 -14.51
N GLN A 215 -11.75 -12.96 -14.49
CA GLN A 215 -12.30 -12.17 -15.58
C GLN A 215 -11.29 -11.14 -16.09
N SER A 216 -10.96 -11.24 -17.36
CA SER A 216 -10.18 -10.18 -18.02
C SER A 216 -11.10 -9.21 -18.73
N ILE A 217 -10.99 -7.93 -18.41
CA ILE A 217 -11.70 -6.86 -19.12
C ILE A 217 -11.14 -6.77 -20.55
N THR A 218 -12.02 -6.68 -21.53
CA THR A 218 -11.64 -6.53 -22.94
C THR A 218 -11.88 -5.12 -23.47
N SER A 219 -12.86 -4.40 -22.96
CA SER A 219 -13.11 -2.98 -23.25
C SER A 219 -14.12 -2.37 -22.28
N PHE A 220 -14.17 -1.06 -22.25
CA PHE A 220 -15.28 -0.29 -21.73
C PHE A 220 -16.07 0.25 -22.94
N ALA A 221 -17.39 0.06 -22.98
CA ALA A 221 -18.22 0.45 -24.11
C ALA A 221 -19.22 1.54 -23.72
N GLY A 222 -19.59 2.39 -24.68
CA GLY A 222 -20.57 3.46 -24.51
C GLY A 222 -20.40 4.57 -25.53
N ASP A 223 -21.37 5.49 -25.59
CA ASP A 223 -21.32 6.66 -26.47
C ASP A 223 -20.97 7.92 -25.66
N GLY A 224 -19.69 8.31 -25.67
CA GLY A 224 -19.13 9.46 -24.93
C GLY A 224 -19.00 9.28 -23.41
N LYS A 225 -19.75 8.34 -22.80
CA LYS A 225 -19.61 7.88 -21.41
C LYS A 225 -19.68 6.37 -21.37
N VAL A 226 -19.17 5.78 -20.28
CA VAL A 226 -19.27 4.33 -20.09
C VAL A 226 -20.71 3.89 -19.86
N GLU A 227 -21.11 2.80 -20.48
CA GLU A 227 -22.43 2.16 -20.36
C GLU A 227 -22.31 0.67 -20.02
N SER A 228 -21.17 0.04 -20.35
CA SER A 228 -20.90 -1.35 -20.00
C SER A 228 -19.41 -1.66 -19.90
N VAL A 229 -19.11 -2.73 -19.16
CA VAL A 229 -17.81 -3.41 -19.10
C VAL A 229 -17.90 -4.70 -19.87
N GLU A 230 -17.03 -4.87 -20.85
CA GLU A 230 -16.99 -6.07 -21.70
C GLU A 230 -15.90 -7.03 -21.21
N THR A 231 -16.26 -8.30 -21.14
CA THR A 231 -15.38 -9.41 -20.81
C THR A 231 -15.52 -10.54 -21.81
N LYS A 232 -14.69 -11.56 -21.71
CA LYS A 232 -14.86 -12.77 -22.56
C LYS A 232 -16.13 -13.57 -22.21
N LYS A 233 -16.71 -13.38 -21.02
CA LYS A 233 -17.91 -14.11 -20.57
C LYS A 233 -19.20 -13.32 -20.85
N GLY A 234 -19.14 -12.03 -21.11
CA GLY A 234 -20.33 -11.21 -21.38
C GLY A 234 -20.13 -9.73 -21.14
N SER A 235 -21.22 -9.00 -21.27
CA SER A 235 -21.32 -7.55 -21.07
C SER A 235 -22.05 -7.29 -19.74
N TYR A 236 -21.53 -6.35 -18.95
CA TYR A 236 -22.04 -5.97 -17.64
C TYR A 236 -22.37 -4.48 -17.64
N PRO A 237 -23.58 -4.06 -17.28
CA PRO A 237 -23.95 -2.64 -17.27
C PRO A 237 -23.11 -1.87 -16.25
N ALA A 238 -22.65 -0.68 -16.65
CA ALA A 238 -21.85 0.20 -15.79
C ALA A 238 -22.07 1.68 -16.15
N ASP A 239 -22.56 2.45 -15.19
CA ASP A 239 -22.67 3.92 -15.30
C ASP A 239 -21.39 4.62 -14.86
N LEU A 240 -20.56 3.89 -14.10
CA LEU A 240 -19.24 4.29 -13.60
C LEU A 240 -18.31 3.08 -13.55
N VAL A 241 -17.05 3.29 -13.92
CA VAL A 241 -15.96 2.31 -13.74
C VAL A 241 -14.89 2.91 -12.83
N ILE A 242 -14.47 2.16 -11.80
CA ILE A 242 -13.29 2.44 -10.99
C ILE A 242 -12.19 1.45 -11.37
N GLN A 243 -11.09 1.96 -11.94
CA GLN A 243 -9.92 1.16 -12.24
C GLN A 243 -8.97 1.15 -11.04
N ALA A 244 -8.87 0.02 -10.36
CA ALA A 244 -7.95 -0.27 -9.26
C ALA A 244 -6.95 -1.40 -9.62
N ALA A 245 -6.66 -1.56 -10.92
CA ALA A 245 -5.94 -2.70 -11.49
C ALA A 245 -4.41 -2.50 -11.55
N GLY A 246 -3.84 -1.82 -10.56
CA GLY A 246 -2.40 -1.66 -10.39
C GLY A 246 -1.89 -0.24 -10.65
N VAL A 247 -0.58 -0.11 -10.50
CA VAL A 247 0.13 1.17 -10.56
C VAL A 247 1.34 1.05 -11.48
N GLN A 248 1.85 2.21 -11.93
CA GLN A 248 3.09 2.34 -12.67
C GLN A 248 3.99 3.37 -12.00
N PRO A 249 5.33 3.13 -11.95
CA PRO A 249 6.24 4.10 -11.36
C PRO A 249 6.36 5.38 -12.20
N ASN A 250 6.48 6.52 -11.52
CA ASN A 250 6.64 7.84 -12.13
C ASN A 250 8.12 8.12 -12.46
N THR A 251 8.70 7.33 -13.35
CA THR A 251 10.14 7.25 -13.58
C THR A 251 10.52 7.35 -15.07
N GLU A 252 9.55 7.51 -15.96
CA GLU A 252 9.78 7.57 -17.42
C GLU A 252 10.80 8.67 -17.78
N TRP A 253 10.75 9.81 -17.09
CA TRP A 253 11.65 10.95 -17.26
C TRP A 253 13.11 10.67 -16.85
N LEU A 254 13.36 9.57 -16.12
CA LEU A 254 14.68 9.13 -15.66
C LEU A 254 15.37 8.18 -16.65
N LYS A 255 14.69 7.73 -17.71
CA LYS A 255 15.27 6.81 -18.68
C LYS A 255 16.56 7.32 -19.31
N GLY A 256 17.57 6.44 -19.31
CA GLY A 256 18.89 6.76 -19.85
C GLY A 256 19.80 7.59 -18.93
N VAL A 257 19.30 8.01 -17.76
CA VAL A 257 20.06 8.75 -16.73
C VAL A 257 20.20 7.93 -15.46
N VAL A 258 19.08 7.42 -14.94
CA VAL A 258 19.05 6.54 -13.76
C VAL A 258 18.77 5.10 -14.20
N ASN A 259 19.41 4.13 -13.57
CA ASN A 259 19.14 2.72 -13.85
C ASN A 259 17.73 2.37 -13.39
N LEU A 260 16.96 1.79 -14.29
CA LEU A 260 15.61 1.32 -14.02
C LEU A 260 15.54 -0.21 -14.21
N THR A 261 14.71 -0.86 -13.41
CA THR A 261 14.36 -2.27 -13.61
C THR A 261 13.54 -2.45 -14.91
N ASP A 262 13.36 -3.68 -15.38
CA ASP A 262 12.51 -3.98 -16.56
C ASP A 262 11.05 -3.51 -16.40
N ARG A 263 10.60 -3.33 -15.15
CA ARG A 263 9.27 -2.82 -14.83
C ARG A 263 9.22 -1.30 -14.62
N GLY A 264 10.33 -0.61 -14.83
CA GLY A 264 10.45 0.85 -14.74
C GLY A 264 10.69 1.40 -13.34
N PHE A 265 10.83 0.58 -12.31
CA PHE A 265 11.20 1.06 -10.96
C PHE A 265 12.68 1.48 -10.92
N ILE A 266 13.01 2.46 -10.09
CA ILE A 266 14.40 2.88 -9.89
C ILE A 266 15.16 1.74 -9.22
N ASP A 267 16.30 1.35 -9.82
CA ASP A 267 17.21 0.37 -9.26
C ASP A 267 18.09 1.03 -8.19
N VAL A 268 18.11 0.46 -6.99
CA VAL A 268 18.87 0.97 -5.85
C VAL A 268 19.67 -0.13 -5.18
N ASP A 269 20.80 0.26 -4.59
CA ASP A 269 21.58 -0.64 -3.76
C ASP A 269 20.98 -0.81 -2.35
N SER A 270 21.62 -1.63 -1.50
CA SER A 270 21.19 -1.84 -0.12
C SER A 270 21.25 -0.61 0.79
N TYR A 271 21.76 0.50 0.28
CA TYR A 271 21.81 1.80 0.94
C TYR A 271 20.82 2.80 0.33
N LEU A 272 19.91 2.33 -0.52
CA LEU A 272 18.93 3.13 -1.25
C LEU A 272 19.57 4.18 -2.19
N ARG A 273 20.79 3.91 -2.67
CA ARG A 273 21.51 4.75 -3.63
C ARG A 273 21.20 4.30 -5.04
N THR A 274 21.06 5.25 -5.93
CA THR A 274 21.00 4.99 -7.39
C THR A 274 22.41 4.78 -7.96
N ASN A 275 22.50 4.59 -9.27
CA ASN A 275 23.77 4.59 -10.00
C ASN A 275 24.44 5.97 -10.04
N LEU A 276 23.74 7.05 -9.73
CA LEU A 276 24.27 8.41 -9.74
C LEU A 276 24.85 8.80 -8.37
N PRO A 277 26.03 9.46 -8.33
CA PRO A 277 26.57 9.96 -7.07
C PRO A 277 25.62 10.95 -6.39
N ASP A 278 25.47 10.80 -5.07
CA ASP A 278 24.66 11.70 -4.23
C ASP A 278 23.15 11.71 -4.57
N VAL A 279 22.66 10.69 -5.30
CA VAL A 279 21.25 10.53 -5.68
C VAL A 279 20.69 9.24 -5.07
N PHE A 280 19.62 9.38 -4.29
CA PHE A 280 18.91 8.32 -3.57
C PHE A 280 17.49 8.19 -4.09
N ALA A 281 16.88 7.01 -3.92
CA ALA A 281 15.48 6.84 -4.26
C ALA A 281 14.74 6.05 -3.17
N ILE A 282 13.47 6.43 -2.92
CA ILE A 282 12.63 5.90 -1.85
C ILE A 282 11.16 5.84 -2.27
N GLY A 283 10.37 5.13 -1.47
CA GLY A 283 8.92 5.01 -1.63
C GLY A 283 8.54 4.15 -2.83
N ASP A 284 7.31 4.31 -3.30
CA ASP A 284 6.72 3.46 -4.32
C ASP A 284 7.45 3.47 -5.68
N ALA A 285 8.41 4.40 -5.88
CA ALA A 285 9.23 4.47 -7.10
C ALA A 285 10.33 3.40 -7.16
N ILE A 286 10.61 2.70 -6.07
CA ILE A 286 11.58 1.60 -5.96
C ILE A 286 10.88 0.28 -5.62
N LEU A 287 11.63 -0.82 -5.65
CA LEU A 287 11.21 -2.12 -5.11
C LEU A 287 12.03 -2.41 -3.84
N PRO A 288 11.46 -2.28 -2.65
CA PRO A 288 12.17 -2.61 -1.42
C PRO A 288 12.49 -4.10 -1.35
N LEU A 289 13.55 -4.45 -0.63
CA LEU A 289 13.84 -5.84 -0.30
C LEU A 289 12.72 -6.39 0.60
N SER A 290 12.01 -7.41 0.13
CA SER A 290 11.11 -8.19 0.98
C SER A 290 11.94 -9.17 1.83
N ILE A 291 11.91 -9.01 3.15
CA ILE A 291 12.63 -9.89 4.08
C ILE A 291 12.21 -11.35 3.90
N PRO A 292 10.91 -11.71 3.93
CA PRO A 292 10.47 -13.10 3.80
C PRO A 292 10.69 -13.69 2.40
N ALA A 293 10.60 -12.87 1.33
CA ALA A 293 10.84 -13.34 -0.03
C ALA A 293 12.33 -13.34 -0.43
N GLY A 294 13.21 -12.66 0.34
CA GLY A 294 14.64 -12.57 0.07
C GLY A 294 15.00 -11.81 -1.21
N LYS A 295 14.09 -11.03 -1.79
CA LYS A 295 14.26 -10.31 -3.06
C LYS A 295 13.45 -9.01 -3.12
N PRO A 296 13.81 -8.06 -4.02
CA PRO A 296 13.01 -6.87 -4.27
C PRO A 296 11.57 -7.25 -4.67
N SER A 297 10.59 -6.60 -4.04
CA SER A 297 9.17 -6.91 -4.22
C SER A 297 8.32 -5.64 -4.27
N PRO A 298 7.18 -5.63 -4.97
CA PRO A 298 6.31 -4.45 -5.08
C PRO A 298 5.50 -4.25 -3.80
N ILE A 299 6.13 -3.70 -2.77
CA ILE A 299 5.51 -3.37 -1.48
C ILE A 299 5.34 -1.86 -1.41
N ALA A 300 4.20 -1.37 -1.88
CA ALA A 300 3.87 0.06 -1.96
C ALA A 300 3.06 0.47 -0.72
N LEU A 301 3.74 0.73 0.38
CA LEU A 301 3.14 1.10 1.66
C LEU A 301 3.72 2.43 2.19
N ALA A 302 2.85 3.27 2.76
CA ALA A 302 3.24 4.53 3.39
C ALA A 302 4.30 4.32 4.48
N THR A 303 4.16 3.28 5.28
CA THR A 303 5.09 2.90 6.35
C THR A 303 6.46 2.48 5.81
N THR A 304 6.52 1.84 4.65
CA THR A 304 7.76 1.50 3.96
C THR A 304 8.48 2.77 3.51
N ALA A 305 7.79 3.66 2.78
CA ALA A 305 8.35 4.91 2.30
C ALA A 305 8.92 5.78 3.43
N ARG A 306 8.27 5.82 4.59
CA ARG A 306 8.74 6.55 5.78
C ARG A 306 10.00 5.92 6.39
N ARG A 307 10.07 4.60 6.51
CA ARG A 307 11.28 3.90 7.00
C ARG A 307 12.48 4.12 6.07
N GLU A 308 12.24 4.09 4.76
CA GLU A 308 13.26 4.39 3.76
C GLU A 308 13.74 5.84 3.87
N ALA A 309 12.82 6.80 4.04
CA ALA A 309 13.14 8.21 4.27
C ALA A 309 14.02 8.38 5.50
N GLN A 310 13.63 7.84 6.64
CA GLN A 310 14.42 7.89 7.87
C GLN A 310 15.80 7.27 7.70
N TYR A 311 15.89 6.13 7.02
CA TYR A 311 17.18 5.49 6.74
C TYR A 311 18.07 6.41 5.89
N VAL A 312 17.57 6.93 4.77
CA VAL A 312 18.33 7.82 3.89
C VAL A 312 18.77 9.06 4.63
N VAL A 313 17.89 9.76 5.35
CA VAL A 313 18.22 10.98 6.09
C VAL A 313 19.31 10.73 7.12
N ASN A 314 19.25 9.60 7.84
CA ASN A 314 20.25 9.26 8.86
C ASN A 314 21.63 8.97 8.28
N HIS A 315 21.72 8.50 7.03
CA HIS A 315 22.95 7.98 6.45
C HIS A 315 23.45 8.74 5.21
N ILE A 316 22.73 9.76 4.74
CA ILE A 316 22.98 10.45 3.47
C ILE A 316 24.36 11.12 3.40
N PHE A 317 24.91 11.54 4.53
CA PHE A 317 26.24 12.17 4.63
C PHE A 317 27.38 11.16 4.85
N GLU A 318 27.05 9.88 5.07
CA GLU A 318 28.04 8.84 5.31
C GLU A 318 28.52 8.25 3.97
N LYS A 319 29.84 8.29 3.73
CA LYS A 319 30.43 7.64 2.54
C LYS A 319 30.28 6.12 2.57
N LYS A 320 30.36 5.53 3.76
CA LYS A 320 30.19 4.10 4.01
C LYS A 320 29.29 3.93 5.24
N PRO A 321 27.99 3.84 5.08
CA PRO A 321 27.08 3.58 6.19
C PRO A 321 27.45 2.27 6.90
N SER A 322 27.38 2.28 8.23
CA SER A 322 27.63 1.10 9.06
C SER A 322 26.52 0.06 8.98
N GLN A 323 25.33 0.48 8.52
CA GLN A 323 24.14 -0.34 8.41
C GLN A 323 23.51 -0.19 7.02
N ILE A 324 23.04 -1.31 6.48
CA ILE A 324 22.21 -1.31 5.27
C ILE A 324 20.74 -1.09 5.64
N PHE A 325 19.93 -0.70 4.68
CA PHE A 325 18.49 -0.81 4.79
C PHE A 325 18.10 -2.28 4.77
N LYS A 326 17.54 -2.78 5.88
CA LYS A 326 17.30 -4.23 6.07
C LYS A 326 16.19 -4.80 5.18
N GLY A 327 15.41 -3.94 4.55
CA GLY A 327 14.20 -4.33 3.85
C GLY A 327 12.95 -4.22 4.75
N VAL A 328 11.86 -4.78 4.28
CA VAL A 328 10.53 -4.71 4.92
C VAL A 328 9.81 -6.05 4.86
N VAL A 329 8.85 -6.25 5.74
CA VAL A 329 8.02 -7.47 5.74
C VAL A 329 6.73 -7.31 4.93
N GLY A 330 6.23 -6.07 4.74
CA GLY A 330 5.01 -5.81 3.98
C GLY A 330 3.74 -6.06 4.78
N SER A 331 3.62 -5.40 5.94
CA SER A 331 2.45 -5.53 6.81
C SER A 331 1.39 -4.48 6.50
N SER A 332 0.14 -4.91 6.46
CA SER A 332 -1.02 -4.06 6.15
C SER A 332 -2.28 -4.58 6.84
N ALA A 333 -3.29 -3.71 6.95
CA ALA A 333 -4.59 -4.06 7.51
C ALA A 333 -5.70 -3.39 6.69
N LEU A 334 -6.87 -4.00 6.68
CA LEU A 334 -8.07 -3.50 6.03
C LEU A 334 -9.30 -3.98 6.79
N HIS A 335 -10.40 -3.24 6.72
CA HIS A 335 -11.72 -3.75 7.01
C HIS A 335 -12.51 -3.98 5.71
N VAL A 336 -13.40 -4.94 5.72
CA VAL A 336 -14.30 -5.28 4.62
C VAL A 336 -15.69 -5.54 5.22
N PHE A 337 -16.55 -4.54 5.19
CA PHE A 337 -17.80 -4.50 5.96
C PHE A 337 -17.56 -4.74 7.45
N ASP A 338 -17.96 -5.89 7.99
CA ASP A 338 -17.78 -6.23 9.40
C ASP A 338 -16.46 -6.99 9.66
N GLU A 339 -15.76 -7.46 8.64
CA GLU A 339 -14.51 -8.19 8.77
C GLU A 339 -13.32 -7.24 8.88
N ASN A 340 -12.46 -7.49 9.86
CA ASN A 340 -11.20 -6.79 10.04
C ASN A 340 -10.04 -7.79 9.88
N PHE A 341 -9.07 -7.47 9.05
CA PHE A 341 -7.89 -8.30 8.93
C PHE A 341 -6.59 -7.50 8.94
N ALA A 342 -5.54 -8.15 9.39
CA ALA A 342 -4.16 -7.72 9.18
C ALA A 342 -3.36 -8.87 8.59
N SER A 343 -2.48 -8.56 7.64
CA SER A 343 -1.60 -9.54 7.03
C SER A 343 -0.17 -9.04 6.94
N THR A 344 0.79 -9.95 6.93
CA THR A 344 2.21 -9.65 6.83
C THR A 344 2.97 -10.74 6.09
N GLY A 345 4.08 -10.37 5.47
CA GLY A 345 4.98 -11.31 4.82
C GLY A 345 4.44 -11.89 3.52
N VAL A 346 4.74 -13.17 3.29
CA VAL A 346 4.27 -13.90 2.12
C VAL A 346 3.06 -14.76 2.47
N ASN A 347 2.16 -14.90 1.49
CA ASN A 347 1.05 -15.83 1.49
C ASN A 347 1.21 -16.83 0.33
N GLU A 348 0.28 -17.76 0.15
CA GLU A 348 0.34 -18.79 -0.89
C GLU A 348 0.60 -18.21 -2.29
N PHE A 349 -0.16 -17.20 -2.68
CA PHE A 349 -0.05 -16.56 -4.00
C PHE A 349 1.29 -15.81 -4.20
N THR A 350 1.72 -15.03 -3.22
CA THR A 350 2.96 -14.27 -3.31
C THR A 350 4.20 -15.14 -3.15
N ALA A 351 4.11 -16.24 -2.40
CA ALA A 351 5.16 -17.23 -2.27
C ALA A 351 5.39 -17.96 -3.60
N GLU A 352 4.33 -18.43 -4.27
CA GLU A 352 4.41 -19.05 -5.60
C GLU A 352 5.10 -18.11 -6.59
N ARG A 353 4.64 -16.86 -6.72
CA ARG A 353 5.25 -15.84 -7.60
C ARG A 353 6.69 -15.50 -7.22
N SER A 354 7.03 -15.67 -5.95
CA SER A 354 8.37 -15.41 -5.44
C SER A 354 9.27 -16.65 -5.46
N ASN A 355 8.73 -17.81 -5.83
CA ASN A 355 9.40 -19.10 -5.77
C ASN A 355 9.98 -19.37 -4.37
N VAL A 356 9.18 -19.10 -3.35
CA VAL A 356 9.45 -19.38 -1.94
C VAL A 356 8.64 -20.59 -1.54
N GLU A 357 9.29 -21.61 -0.98
CA GLU A 357 8.61 -22.80 -0.48
C GLU A 357 7.98 -22.49 0.88
N ILE A 358 6.71 -22.80 1.05
CA ILE A 358 5.96 -22.52 2.26
C ILE A 358 5.03 -23.66 2.66
N VAL A 359 4.69 -23.67 3.94
CA VAL A 359 3.47 -24.31 4.47
C VAL A 359 2.62 -23.21 5.09
N ASN A 360 1.31 -23.22 4.81
CA ASN A 360 0.33 -22.41 5.52
C ASN A 360 -0.43 -23.28 6.52
N SER A 361 -0.57 -22.78 7.74
CA SER A 361 -1.42 -23.37 8.78
C SER A 361 -2.53 -22.42 9.12
N HIS A 362 -3.76 -22.82 8.80
CA HIS A 362 -4.98 -22.09 9.11
C HIS A 362 -5.58 -22.59 10.41
N TYR A 363 -5.82 -21.70 11.35
CA TYR A 363 -6.36 -22.00 12.67
C TYR A 363 -7.59 -21.15 12.96
N VAL A 364 -8.65 -21.79 13.44
CA VAL A 364 -9.92 -21.15 13.76
C VAL A 364 -10.28 -21.38 15.23
N ASP A 365 -10.63 -20.35 15.95
CA ASP A 365 -11.10 -20.42 17.34
C ASP A 365 -11.95 -19.18 17.67
N HIS A 366 -12.33 -19.03 18.93
CA HIS A 366 -12.96 -17.83 19.48
C HIS A 366 -11.96 -17.03 20.31
N ILE A 367 -12.19 -15.72 20.41
CA ILE A 367 -11.29 -14.80 21.12
C ILE A 367 -11.10 -15.20 22.59
N ARG A 368 -12.17 -15.63 23.26
CA ARG A 368 -12.20 -15.91 24.69
C ARG A 368 -12.29 -17.41 24.99
N PRO A 369 -12.04 -17.84 26.25
CA PRO A 369 -12.14 -19.24 26.63
C PRO A 369 -13.53 -19.85 26.37
N ALA A 370 -13.59 -21.17 26.17
CA ALA A 370 -14.79 -21.90 25.78
C ALA A 370 -15.97 -21.78 26.81
N TYR A 371 -15.72 -21.39 28.06
CA TYR A 371 -16.77 -21.14 29.03
C TYR A 371 -17.43 -19.75 28.90
N VAL A 372 -16.89 -18.87 28.06
CA VAL A 372 -17.54 -17.61 27.70
C VAL A 372 -18.45 -17.86 26.52
N PRO A 373 -19.77 -17.55 26.63
CA PRO A 373 -20.70 -17.77 25.54
C PRO A 373 -20.27 -17.07 24.26
N GLU A 374 -20.51 -17.70 23.12
CA GLU A 374 -20.41 -17.07 21.80
C GLU A 374 -21.35 -15.87 21.71
N GLY A 375 -20.95 -14.85 20.97
CA GLY A 375 -21.70 -13.62 20.78
C GLY A 375 -20.82 -12.40 20.81
N GLU A 376 -21.40 -11.24 21.12
CA GLU A 376 -20.69 -9.97 21.14
C GLU A 376 -19.46 -10.02 22.06
N GLY A 377 -18.28 -9.77 21.47
CA GLY A 377 -16.99 -9.82 22.15
C GLY A 377 -16.43 -11.23 22.44
N ASN A 378 -17.06 -12.29 21.94
CA ASN A 378 -16.48 -13.64 21.85
C ASN A 378 -16.85 -14.26 20.49
N VAL A 379 -16.32 -13.64 19.43
CA VAL A 379 -16.56 -14.05 18.04
C VAL A 379 -15.44 -14.95 17.55
N GLN A 380 -15.70 -15.58 16.40
CA GLN A 380 -14.70 -16.36 15.69
C GLN A 380 -13.50 -15.48 15.28
N VAL A 381 -12.33 -16.06 15.31
CA VAL A 381 -11.11 -15.51 14.76
C VAL A 381 -10.40 -16.58 13.93
N ASP A 382 -9.92 -16.16 12.80
CA ASP A 382 -9.13 -16.95 11.88
C ASP A 382 -7.68 -16.44 11.92
N VAL A 383 -6.71 -17.33 12.07
CA VAL A 383 -5.28 -17.01 12.15
C VAL A 383 -4.51 -17.91 11.19
N ASP A 384 -3.78 -17.29 10.27
CA ASP A 384 -2.82 -17.96 9.40
C ASP A 384 -1.40 -17.78 9.90
N ILE A 385 -0.62 -18.84 9.88
CA ILE A 385 0.84 -18.80 10.03
C ILE A 385 1.45 -19.47 8.80
N THR A 386 2.19 -18.70 8.03
CA THR A 386 2.93 -19.16 6.85
C THR A 386 4.41 -19.28 7.21
N TYR A 387 5.02 -20.44 6.98
CA TYR A 387 6.38 -20.72 7.41
C TYR A 387 7.15 -21.60 6.43
N ASP A 388 8.47 -21.59 6.53
CA ASP A 388 9.38 -22.46 5.77
C ASP A 388 9.28 -23.91 6.28
N PRO A 389 9.01 -24.90 5.42
CA PRO A 389 8.78 -26.28 5.83
C PRO A 389 10.00 -26.98 6.43
N HIS A 390 11.21 -26.45 6.22
CA HIS A 390 12.46 -27.08 6.64
C HIS A 390 13.05 -26.47 7.92
N THR A 391 12.89 -25.14 8.06
CA THR A 391 13.46 -24.38 9.17
C THR A 391 12.44 -23.94 10.19
N HIS A 392 11.16 -24.06 9.86
CA HIS A 392 10.00 -23.54 10.60
C HIS A 392 10.03 -22.01 10.84
N VAL A 393 10.92 -21.28 10.14
CA VAL A 393 10.96 -19.82 10.21
C VAL A 393 9.65 -19.25 9.68
N VAL A 394 9.04 -18.36 10.44
CA VAL A 394 7.80 -17.65 10.06
C VAL A 394 8.11 -16.69 8.91
N LEU A 395 7.40 -16.85 7.79
CA LEU A 395 7.56 -16.07 6.57
C LEU A 395 6.38 -15.14 6.31
N GLY A 396 5.24 -15.37 6.97
CA GLY A 396 4.05 -14.57 6.83
C GLY A 396 2.94 -15.01 7.78
N GLY A 397 1.81 -14.36 7.67
CA GLY A 397 0.60 -14.72 8.40
C GLY A 397 -0.44 -13.63 8.36
N ALA A 398 -1.64 -13.97 8.84
CA ALA A 398 -2.76 -13.07 8.89
C ALA A 398 -3.67 -13.36 10.10
N VAL A 399 -4.43 -12.35 10.51
CA VAL A 399 -5.51 -12.47 11.51
C VAL A 399 -6.75 -11.85 10.90
N LEU A 400 -7.89 -12.54 10.96
CA LEU A 400 -9.18 -12.07 10.46
C LEU A 400 -10.29 -12.34 11.47
N SER A 401 -11.13 -11.36 11.74
CA SER A 401 -12.29 -11.47 12.64
C SER A 401 -13.24 -10.28 12.47
N THR A 402 -14.49 -10.46 12.84
CA THR A 402 -15.45 -9.34 12.99
C THR A 402 -15.13 -8.43 14.19
N HIS A 403 -14.30 -8.87 15.14
CA HIS A 403 -13.73 -8.01 16.18
C HIS A 403 -12.37 -7.48 15.73
N ASP A 404 -12.07 -6.20 15.99
CA ASP A 404 -10.77 -5.64 15.63
C ASP A 404 -9.61 -6.26 16.43
N LEU A 405 -8.94 -7.21 15.80
CA LEU A 405 -7.72 -7.86 16.27
C LEU A 405 -6.50 -7.52 15.39
N THR A 406 -6.60 -6.49 14.55
CA THR A 406 -5.55 -6.14 13.58
C THR A 406 -4.19 -5.90 14.23
N ALA A 407 -4.17 -5.43 15.49
CA ALA A 407 -2.94 -5.26 16.25
C ALA A 407 -2.15 -6.58 16.45
N GLN A 408 -2.80 -7.74 16.44
CA GLN A 408 -2.13 -9.04 16.53
C GLN A 408 -1.24 -9.32 15.28
N GLY A 409 -1.57 -8.73 14.13
CA GLY A 409 -0.73 -8.79 12.94
C GLY A 409 0.68 -8.22 13.16
N ASN A 410 0.87 -7.29 14.11
CA ASN A 410 2.19 -6.77 14.47
C ASN A 410 3.06 -7.81 15.19
N VAL A 411 2.48 -8.77 15.89
CA VAL A 411 3.21 -9.89 16.50
C VAL A 411 3.79 -10.77 15.38
N LEU A 412 2.97 -11.10 14.37
CA LEU A 412 3.40 -11.85 13.19
C LEU A 412 4.46 -11.07 12.40
N ALA A 413 4.31 -9.76 12.25
CA ALA A 413 5.29 -8.91 11.58
C ALA A 413 6.67 -8.95 12.28
N LEU A 414 6.70 -8.88 13.61
CA LEU A 414 7.93 -9.02 14.40
C LEU A 414 8.54 -10.41 14.25
N ALA A 415 7.70 -11.46 14.24
CA ALA A 415 8.16 -12.82 14.04
C ALA A 415 8.87 -12.99 12.68
N VAL A 416 8.27 -12.46 11.60
CA VAL A 416 8.87 -12.48 10.27
C VAL A 416 10.16 -11.64 10.21
N GLU A 417 10.16 -10.43 10.76
CA GLU A 417 11.31 -9.53 10.73
C GLU A 417 12.52 -10.12 11.46
N HIS A 418 12.26 -10.77 12.61
CA HIS A 418 13.29 -11.35 13.46
C HIS A 418 13.56 -12.84 13.15
N LYS A 419 12.89 -13.41 12.12
CA LYS A 419 13.06 -14.81 11.72
C LYS A 419 12.78 -15.79 12.86
N LEU A 420 11.76 -15.48 13.68
CA LEU A 420 11.30 -16.40 14.71
C LEU A 420 10.73 -17.65 14.04
N THR A 421 10.83 -18.78 14.76
CA THR A 421 10.25 -20.05 14.32
C THR A 421 8.80 -20.19 14.82
N VAL A 422 8.09 -21.17 14.27
CA VAL A 422 6.76 -21.55 14.75
C VAL A 422 6.83 -22.00 16.21
N GLU A 423 7.91 -22.67 16.62
CA GLU A 423 8.18 -23.08 18.01
C GLU A 423 8.31 -21.87 18.93
N ASP A 424 9.04 -20.82 18.50
CA ASP A 424 9.18 -19.59 19.28
C ASP A 424 7.81 -18.96 19.56
N LEU A 425 6.93 -18.94 18.56
CA LEU A 425 5.56 -18.42 18.71
C LEU A 425 4.70 -19.33 19.60
N ALA A 426 4.85 -20.65 19.45
CA ALA A 426 4.09 -21.63 20.25
C ALA A 426 4.36 -21.54 21.75
N GLU A 427 5.60 -21.14 22.11
CA GLU A 427 6.09 -21.10 23.49
C GLU A 427 6.19 -19.66 24.04
N ALA A 428 5.89 -18.63 23.23
CA ALA A 428 5.98 -17.24 23.66
C ALA A 428 5.11 -16.95 24.91
N ASP A 429 5.69 -16.24 25.89
CA ASP A 429 5.01 -15.88 27.15
C ASP A 429 4.10 -14.65 26.93
N PHE A 430 2.94 -14.89 26.32
CA PHE A 430 1.91 -13.88 26.17
C PHE A 430 0.99 -13.81 27.39
N PHE A 431 0.35 -12.65 27.60
CA PHE A 431 -0.55 -12.46 28.75
C PHE A 431 -1.82 -13.32 28.62
N PHE A 432 -2.45 -13.58 29.77
CA PHE A 432 -3.79 -14.14 29.83
C PHE A 432 -4.69 -13.33 30.76
N GLN A 433 -5.90 -13.03 30.26
CA GLN A 433 -7.01 -12.53 31.06
C GLN A 433 -8.33 -12.92 30.35
N PRO A 434 -9.27 -13.63 31.02
CA PRO A 434 -10.46 -14.24 30.38
C PRO A 434 -11.38 -13.24 29.67
N GLY A 435 -11.30 -11.95 30.00
CA GLY A 435 -12.04 -10.89 29.33
C GLY A 435 -11.44 -10.48 27.98
N TYR A 436 -10.19 -10.85 27.71
CA TYR A 436 -9.45 -10.39 26.53
C TYR A 436 -8.88 -11.52 25.69
N ASP A 437 -8.47 -12.64 26.27
CA ASP A 437 -7.80 -13.71 25.54
C ASP A 437 -8.03 -15.08 26.22
N ARG A 438 -7.50 -16.13 25.64
CA ARG A 438 -7.46 -17.51 26.14
C ARG A 438 -6.20 -17.74 26.98
N GLN A 439 -6.14 -18.86 27.74
CA GLN A 439 -4.98 -19.26 28.58
C GLN A 439 -3.69 -19.36 27.76
N TRP A 440 -3.77 -19.81 26.51
CA TRP A 440 -2.79 -19.60 25.47
C TRP A 440 -3.33 -18.56 24.52
N SER A 441 -2.55 -17.57 24.14
CA SER A 441 -3.01 -16.56 23.19
C SER A 441 -3.35 -17.20 21.83
N LEU A 442 -4.16 -16.50 21.04
CA LEU A 442 -4.53 -16.98 19.70
C LEU A 442 -3.30 -17.28 18.82
N ILE A 443 -2.24 -16.49 18.94
CA ILE A 443 -0.99 -16.71 18.20
C ILE A 443 -0.25 -17.97 18.71
N ASN A 444 -0.19 -18.20 20.04
CA ASN A 444 0.38 -19.46 20.57
C ASN A 444 -0.41 -20.66 20.04
N LEU A 445 -1.75 -20.59 20.10
CA LEU A 445 -2.63 -21.67 19.68
C LEU A 445 -2.51 -21.98 18.19
N ALA A 446 -2.44 -20.96 17.34
CA ALA A 446 -2.22 -21.13 15.92
C ALA A 446 -0.85 -21.76 15.62
N ALA A 447 0.20 -21.35 16.33
CA ALA A 447 1.53 -21.94 16.21
C ALA A 447 1.59 -23.40 16.72
N GLN A 448 0.94 -23.69 17.83
CA GLN A 448 0.80 -25.07 18.34
C GLN A 448 0.02 -25.96 17.37
N HIS A 449 -1.02 -25.41 16.72
CA HIS A 449 -1.75 -26.11 15.66
C HIS A 449 -0.84 -26.44 14.47
N ALA A 450 -0.04 -25.46 14.02
CA ALA A 450 0.93 -25.63 12.93
C ALA A 450 1.95 -26.76 13.21
N LEU A 451 2.35 -26.92 14.47
CA LEU A 451 3.26 -27.99 14.92
C LEU A 451 2.54 -29.33 15.17
N GLY A 452 1.22 -29.39 15.01
CA GLY A 452 0.45 -30.62 15.26
C GLY A 452 0.35 -31.00 16.74
N TYR A 453 0.50 -30.05 17.67
CA TYR A 453 0.38 -30.35 19.08
C TYR A 453 -1.06 -30.75 19.43
N ALA A 454 -1.21 -31.89 20.09
CA ALA A 454 -2.51 -32.35 20.54
C ALA A 454 -3.05 -31.38 21.61
N ARG A 455 -4.32 -31.04 21.51
CA ARG A 455 -5.02 -30.24 22.52
C ARG A 455 -5.94 -31.11 23.31
N PHE A 456 -5.98 -30.85 24.58
CA PHE A 456 -6.90 -31.47 25.53
C PHE A 456 -8.03 -30.50 25.85
#